data_2b0ed55f0418526d58f6aa7c0ffc5d69
#
_entry.id   2b0ed55f0418526d58f6aa7c0ffc5d69
#
_cell.length_a   1.000
_cell.length_b   1.000
_cell.length_c   1.000
_cell.angle_alpha   90.00
_cell.angle_beta   90.00
_cell.angle_gamma   90.00
#
_symmetry.space_group_name_H-M   'P 1'
#
loop_
_entity.id
_entity.type
_entity.pdbx_description
1 polymer ?
#
loop_
_entity_poly.entity_id
_entity_poly.type
_entity_poly.pdbx_seq_one_letter_code
_entity_poly.pdbx_strand_id
1 'polypeptide(L)'
;MLKNFFYNNKILVYFFFYLTLLLGYFLNEDLLGGAKADYTYHLRFIHGFSENFSHTFKYFGSTEKDLNTRNLPTFFIIISYLTKYLDLELIRLLNMSAAIAISYVFYKCLIIKFINTNKNDLFLISLFVFLSPSIRSLSIWPYTLIWGLLVFLISVYYYLKFIKSSKKNKFKYSIYNSIFLAISSYIYPSFSVFILYFYYNYIVLLKERKKIVYITLLNLILSLPAIYFIITHKFYFLEAEGVSLSKKERYNPFNKILLISTIIFYYIIPFLNFKYLIKNFFSKISIKIFIIISITSLTIISLFNYSTINYFGGGFFFKLSHYIIKNNSLTYIVFLMSLLFFYTYNFFKIKNLIILICLILFNTQFTIYHKYFDPLIIIIAFLLIKSNLLTEFFKRKNFIIKFYFFIISYYLIALISKRFIYTI
;
A
#
# COMPACT_ATOMS: atom_id res chain seq x y z
N MET A 1 2.10 33.61 11.59
CA MET A 1 0.68 33.82 11.20
C MET A 1 0.10 32.65 10.39
N LEU A 2 0.64 32.29 9.23
CA LEU A 2 0.17 31.19 8.39
C LEU A 2 0.07 29.83 9.12
N LYS A 3 1.05 29.49 9.97
CA LYS A 3 1.05 28.24 10.73
C LYS A 3 -0.19 28.09 11.63
N ASN A 4 -0.57 29.15 12.33
CA ASN A 4 -1.75 29.17 13.22
C ASN A 4 -3.07 29.14 12.43
N PHE A 5 -3.11 29.78 11.25
CA PHE A 5 -4.27 29.75 10.37
C PHE A 5 -4.63 28.35 9.91
N PHE A 6 -3.66 27.58 9.41
CA PHE A 6 -3.86 26.20 8.99
C PHE A 6 -4.27 25.27 10.14
N TYR A 7 -3.87 25.57 11.38
CA TYR A 7 -4.18 24.72 12.52
C TYR A 7 -5.60 24.91 13.06
N ASN A 8 -6.13 26.13 12.96
CA ASN A 8 -7.47 26.43 13.45
C ASN A 8 -8.56 26.04 12.43
N ASN A 9 -8.22 25.93 11.16
CA ASN A 9 -9.18 25.74 10.06
C ASN A 9 -8.93 24.44 9.28
N LYS A 10 -8.90 23.29 9.97
CA LYS A 10 -8.66 21.98 9.32
C LYS A 10 -9.62 21.65 8.18
N ILE A 11 -10.88 22.04 8.33
CA ILE A 11 -11.91 21.84 7.29
C ILE A 11 -11.54 22.62 6.04
N LEU A 12 -11.11 23.87 6.18
CA LEU A 12 -10.67 24.71 5.06
C LEU A 12 -9.45 24.11 4.34
N VAL A 13 -8.52 23.51 5.11
CA VAL A 13 -7.36 22.81 4.54
C VAL A 13 -7.78 21.60 3.72
N TYR A 14 -8.69 20.77 4.23
CA TYR A 14 -9.24 19.65 3.45
C TYR A 14 -9.97 20.13 2.20
N PHE A 15 -10.75 21.19 2.30
CA PHE A 15 -11.44 21.79 1.16
C PHE A 15 -10.45 22.27 0.10
N PHE A 16 -9.38 22.96 0.50
CA PHE A 16 -8.34 23.40 -0.41
C PHE A 16 -7.68 22.22 -1.14
N PHE A 17 -7.33 21.15 -0.43
CA PHE A 17 -6.77 19.95 -1.07
C PHE A 17 -7.78 19.25 -1.98
N TYR A 18 -9.06 19.24 -1.63
CA TYR A 18 -10.12 18.73 -2.50
C TYR A 18 -10.21 19.54 -3.80
N LEU A 19 -10.09 20.86 -3.73
CA LEU A 19 -10.01 21.70 -4.93
C LEU A 19 -8.82 21.34 -5.83
N THR A 20 -7.68 20.97 -5.26
CA THR A 20 -6.54 20.49 -6.07
C THR A 20 -6.82 19.16 -6.77
N LEU A 21 -7.63 18.28 -6.18
CA LEU A 21 -8.09 17.05 -6.83
C LEU A 21 -9.10 17.35 -7.93
N LEU A 22 -10.01 18.32 -7.72
CA LEU A 22 -10.93 18.79 -8.77
C LEU A 22 -10.17 19.32 -9.98
N LEU A 23 -9.11 20.11 -9.79
CA LEU A 23 -8.24 20.53 -10.88
C LEU A 23 -7.64 19.33 -11.61
N GLY A 24 -7.14 18.32 -10.88
CA GLY A 24 -6.64 17.09 -11.46
C GLY A 24 -7.72 16.33 -12.25
N TYR A 25 -8.95 16.31 -11.76
CA TYR A 25 -10.10 15.72 -12.45
C TYR A 25 -10.36 16.39 -13.80
N PHE A 26 -10.45 17.72 -13.85
CA PHE A 26 -10.64 18.47 -15.09
C PHE A 26 -9.48 18.31 -16.07
N LEU A 27 -8.25 18.14 -15.55
CA LEU A 27 -7.05 17.91 -16.35
C LEU A 27 -6.84 16.42 -16.70
N ASN A 28 -7.76 15.53 -16.32
CA ASN A 28 -7.63 14.09 -16.51
C ASN A 28 -6.31 13.52 -15.97
N GLU A 29 -5.92 13.92 -14.77
CA GLU A 29 -4.65 13.55 -14.15
C GLU A 29 -4.54 12.02 -13.96
N ASP A 30 -3.43 11.44 -14.46
CA ASP A 30 -3.07 10.02 -14.33
C ASP A 30 -1.55 9.89 -14.22
N LEU A 31 -1.00 10.10 -13.01
CA LEU A 31 0.43 10.33 -12.77
C LEU A 31 1.30 9.07 -12.74
N LEU A 32 0.76 7.97 -12.26
CA LEU A 32 1.52 6.71 -12.13
C LEU A 32 1.12 5.63 -13.14
N GLY A 33 0.58 6.09 -14.25
CA GLY A 33 0.31 5.26 -15.42
C GLY A 33 -0.74 4.17 -15.19
N GLY A 34 -1.82 4.24 -15.96
CA GLY A 34 -2.78 3.17 -16.04
C GLY A 34 -3.99 3.27 -15.12
N ALA A 35 -4.15 4.28 -14.25
CA ALA A 35 -5.39 4.40 -13.47
C ALA A 35 -6.59 4.65 -14.38
N LYS A 36 -6.43 5.50 -15.40
CA LYS A 36 -7.45 5.73 -16.44
C LYS A 36 -7.70 4.46 -17.26
N ALA A 37 -6.66 3.79 -17.70
CA ALA A 37 -6.78 2.55 -18.46
C ALA A 37 -7.43 1.43 -17.63
N ASP A 38 -7.02 1.27 -16.37
CA ASP A 38 -7.63 0.31 -15.45
C ASP A 38 -9.12 0.64 -15.23
N TYR A 39 -9.49 1.92 -15.08
CA TYR A 39 -10.89 2.34 -14.96
C TYR A 39 -11.70 1.99 -16.20
N THR A 40 -11.19 2.32 -17.39
CA THR A 40 -11.85 1.97 -18.66
C THR A 40 -12.06 0.45 -18.77
N TYR A 41 -11.07 -0.33 -18.35
CA TYR A 41 -11.18 -1.78 -18.28
C TYR A 41 -12.24 -2.23 -17.26
N HIS A 42 -12.35 -1.55 -16.12
CA HIS A 42 -13.31 -1.87 -15.06
C HIS A 42 -14.76 -1.52 -15.43
N LEU A 43 -14.98 -0.57 -16.35
CA LEU A 43 -16.32 -0.22 -16.81
C LEU A 43 -17.08 -1.43 -17.39
N ARG A 44 -16.40 -2.38 -18.02
CA ARG A 44 -17.00 -3.63 -18.51
C ARG A 44 -17.71 -4.42 -17.41
N PHE A 45 -17.08 -4.52 -16.24
CA PHE A 45 -17.67 -5.23 -15.11
C PHE A 45 -18.84 -4.47 -14.53
N ILE A 46 -18.72 -3.14 -14.45
CA ILE A 46 -19.77 -2.26 -13.93
C ILE A 46 -21.01 -2.35 -14.85
N HIS A 47 -20.83 -2.20 -16.16
CA HIS A 47 -21.91 -2.34 -17.13
C HIS A 47 -22.48 -3.77 -17.14
N GLY A 48 -21.62 -4.78 -17.16
CA GLY A 48 -22.05 -6.17 -17.13
C GLY A 48 -22.93 -6.48 -15.91
N PHE A 49 -22.55 -6.02 -14.69
CA PHE A 49 -23.41 -6.21 -13.51
C PHE A 49 -24.68 -5.39 -13.52
N SER A 50 -24.71 -4.23 -14.17
CA SER A 50 -25.93 -3.41 -14.29
C SER A 50 -26.91 -3.98 -15.31
N GLU A 51 -26.43 -4.58 -16.40
CA GLU A 51 -27.26 -5.12 -17.50
C GLU A 51 -27.70 -6.56 -17.22
N ASN A 52 -26.77 -7.44 -16.84
CA ASN A 52 -27.06 -8.84 -16.56
C ASN A 52 -26.20 -9.39 -15.43
N PHE A 53 -26.69 -9.27 -14.22
CA PHE A 53 -26.00 -9.70 -13.01
C PHE A 53 -25.61 -11.18 -13.03
N SER A 54 -26.57 -12.06 -13.36
CA SER A 54 -26.34 -13.51 -13.29
C SER A 54 -25.30 -13.98 -14.30
N HIS A 55 -25.33 -13.46 -15.52
CA HIS A 55 -24.35 -13.76 -16.55
C HIS A 55 -22.97 -13.23 -16.14
N THR A 56 -22.87 -11.96 -15.73
CA THR A 56 -21.60 -11.35 -15.34
C THR A 56 -20.99 -12.03 -14.12
N PHE A 57 -21.80 -12.39 -13.13
CA PHE A 57 -21.30 -13.09 -11.95
C PHE A 57 -20.78 -14.51 -12.30
N LYS A 58 -21.49 -15.23 -13.16
CA LYS A 58 -21.08 -16.57 -13.61
C LYS A 58 -19.72 -16.58 -14.32
N TYR A 59 -19.48 -15.59 -15.17
CA TYR A 59 -18.25 -15.49 -15.98
C TYR A 59 -17.22 -14.53 -15.41
N PHE A 60 -17.47 -13.95 -14.25
CA PHE A 60 -16.54 -13.01 -13.60
C PHE A 60 -15.20 -13.69 -13.31
N GLY A 61 -14.14 -13.10 -13.81
CA GLY A 61 -12.81 -13.68 -13.71
C GLY A 61 -12.44 -14.63 -14.88
N SER A 62 -13.36 -14.94 -15.81
CA SER A 62 -13.08 -15.81 -16.94
C SER A 62 -12.38 -15.08 -18.09
N THR A 63 -11.43 -15.77 -18.74
CA THR A 63 -10.77 -15.29 -19.95
C THR A 63 -11.68 -15.39 -21.19
N GLU A 64 -12.65 -16.30 -21.17
CA GLU A 64 -13.50 -16.62 -22.33
C GLU A 64 -14.46 -15.47 -22.72
N LYS A 65 -14.80 -14.59 -21.79
CA LYS A 65 -15.80 -13.52 -21.98
C LYS A 65 -15.26 -12.12 -21.71
N ASP A 66 -13.95 -11.91 -21.80
CA ASP A 66 -13.31 -10.63 -21.51
C ASP A 66 -13.60 -10.07 -20.09
N LEU A 67 -14.07 -10.92 -19.18
CA LEU A 67 -14.35 -10.58 -17.78
C LEU A 67 -13.20 -10.95 -16.85
N ASN A 68 -12.00 -10.96 -17.38
CA ASN A 68 -10.76 -11.33 -16.72
C ASN A 68 -10.35 -10.26 -15.68
N THR A 69 -10.31 -10.61 -14.41
CA THR A 69 -9.87 -9.71 -13.32
C THR A 69 -9.31 -10.48 -12.14
N ARG A 70 -8.44 -9.84 -11.36
CA ARG A 70 -7.89 -10.37 -10.09
C ARG A 70 -8.62 -9.85 -8.87
N ASN A 71 -9.59 -8.98 -9.07
CA ASN A 71 -10.39 -8.43 -8.00
C ASN A 71 -11.59 -9.34 -7.72
N LEU A 72 -12.09 -9.30 -6.50
CA LEU A 72 -13.39 -9.86 -6.17
C LEU A 72 -14.50 -8.96 -6.73
N PRO A 73 -15.70 -9.48 -6.99
CA PRO A 73 -16.76 -8.74 -7.64
C PRO A 73 -17.37 -7.61 -6.78
N THR A 74 -17.11 -7.61 -5.48
CA THR A 74 -17.78 -6.74 -4.50
C THR A 74 -17.78 -5.26 -4.89
N PHE A 75 -16.63 -4.72 -5.28
CA PHE A 75 -16.54 -3.30 -5.68
C PHE A 75 -17.38 -3.00 -6.92
N PHE A 76 -17.31 -3.86 -7.92
CA PHE A 76 -18.01 -3.67 -9.19
C PHE A 76 -19.53 -3.78 -9.01
N ILE A 77 -19.99 -4.70 -8.16
CA ILE A 77 -21.42 -4.82 -7.80
C ILE A 77 -21.92 -3.55 -7.11
N ILE A 78 -21.14 -3.01 -6.15
CA ILE A 78 -21.53 -1.77 -5.47
C ILE A 78 -21.61 -0.61 -6.45
N ILE A 79 -20.61 -0.42 -7.31
CA ILE A 79 -20.59 0.67 -8.28
C ILE A 79 -21.71 0.48 -9.31
N SER A 80 -21.93 -0.74 -9.82
CA SER A 80 -23.03 -1.01 -10.79
C SER A 80 -24.42 -0.74 -10.19
N TYR A 81 -24.60 -0.95 -8.90
CA TYR A 81 -25.83 -0.56 -8.22
C TYR A 81 -25.98 0.97 -8.14
N LEU A 82 -24.88 1.67 -7.86
CA LEU A 82 -24.88 3.14 -7.82
C LEU A 82 -25.15 3.76 -9.18
N THR A 83 -24.73 3.15 -10.29
CA THR A 83 -25.00 3.67 -11.66
C THR A 83 -26.48 3.68 -12.02
N LYS A 84 -27.34 3.02 -11.25
CA LYS A 84 -28.81 3.14 -11.41
C LYS A 84 -29.35 4.50 -10.97
N TYR A 85 -28.64 5.22 -10.11
CA TYR A 85 -29.10 6.47 -9.51
C TYR A 85 -28.18 7.65 -9.83
N LEU A 86 -26.94 7.39 -10.18
CA LEU A 86 -25.90 8.39 -10.39
C LEU A 86 -25.22 8.12 -11.73
N ASP A 87 -24.91 9.16 -12.46
CA ASP A 87 -24.05 9.02 -13.63
C ASP A 87 -22.59 8.72 -13.26
N LEU A 88 -21.82 8.26 -14.22
CA LEU A 88 -20.41 7.86 -13.99
C LEU A 88 -19.54 9.06 -13.56
N GLU A 89 -19.87 10.27 -13.98
CA GLU A 89 -19.10 11.47 -13.60
C GLU A 89 -19.34 11.83 -12.13
N LEU A 90 -20.58 11.73 -11.65
CA LEU A 90 -20.88 11.90 -10.22
C LEU A 90 -20.22 10.81 -9.38
N ILE A 91 -20.16 9.57 -9.85
CA ILE A 91 -19.44 8.49 -9.17
C ILE A 91 -17.96 8.82 -9.09
N ARG A 92 -17.33 9.37 -10.13
CA ARG A 92 -15.95 9.83 -10.11
C ARG A 92 -15.73 10.97 -9.12
N LEU A 93 -16.61 11.93 -9.04
CA LEU A 93 -16.56 13.02 -8.06
C LEU A 93 -16.70 12.50 -6.62
N LEU A 94 -17.61 11.56 -6.37
CA LEU A 94 -17.75 10.90 -5.07
C LEU A 94 -16.49 10.10 -4.70
N ASN A 95 -15.87 9.44 -5.68
CA ASN A 95 -14.65 8.67 -5.47
C ASN A 95 -13.50 9.55 -4.94
N MET A 96 -13.42 10.82 -5.34
CA MET A 96 -12.40 11.74 -4.84
C MET A 96 -12.51 11.99 -3.32
N SER A 97 -13.70 11.84 -2.74
CA SER A 97 -13.90 11.94 -1.29
C SER A 97 -13.13 10.87 -0.51
N ALA A 98 -12.79 9.74 -1.14
CA ALA A 98 -12.00 8.69 -0.51
C ALA A 98 -10.61 9.18 -0.07
N ALA A 99 -9.96 10.09 -0.82
CA ALA A 99 -8.68 10.67 -0.42
C ALA A 99 -8.80 11.48 0.89
N ILE A 100 -9.90 12.26 1.05
CA ILE A 100 -10.17 12.99 2.29
C ILE A 100 -10.37 12.01 3.44
N ALA A 101 -11.18 10.96 3.23
CA ALA A 101 -11.45 9.96 4.23
C ALA A 101 -10.16 9.20 4.65
N ILE A 102 -9.29 8.84 3.70
CA ILE A 102 -7.99 8.21 3.96
C ILE A 102 -7.12 9.13 4.82
N SER A 103 -6.97 10.41 4.43
CA SER A 103 -6.18 11.38 5.20
C SER A 103 -6.74 11.56 6.62
N TYR A 104 -8.05 11.66 6.77
CA TYR A 104 -8.71 11.80 8.07
C TYR A 104 -8.53 10.57 8.97
N VAL A 105 -8.77 9.37 8.44
CA VAL A 105 -8.59 8.12 9.21
C VAL A 105 -7.12 7.92 9.57
N PHE A 106 -6.21 8.23 8.67
CA PHE A 106 -4.77 8.18 8.93
C PHE A 106 -4.38 9.15 10.06
N TYR A 107 -4.88 10.38 10.04
CA TYR A 107 -4.70 11.34 11.15
C TYR A 107 -5.19 10.79 12.49
N LYS A 108 -6.39 10.16 12.51
CA LYS A 108 -6.92 9.51 13.74
C LYS A 108 -6.02 8.37 14.22
N CYS A 109 -5.46 7.59 13.32
CA CYS A 109 -4.49 6.54 13.66
C CYS A 109 -3.20 7.13 14.26
N LEU A 110 -2.68 8.21 13.65
CA LEU A 110 -1.48 8.90 14.15
C LEU A 110 -1.66 9.41 15.58
N ILE A 111 -2.80 10.03 15.89
CA ILE A 111 -3.11 10.51 17.26
C ILE A 111 -3.09 9.38 18.27
N ILE A 112 -3.66 8.21 17.93
CA ILE A 112 -3.65 7.04 18.82
C ILE A 112 -2.22 6.56 19.03
N LYS A 113 -1.40 6.52 17.98
CA LYS A 113 -0.04 5.98 18.08
C LYS A 113 0.94 6.93 18.76
N PHE A 114 0.89 8.23 18.46
CA PHE A 114 1.85 9.25 18.88
C PHE A 114 1.24 10.25 19.85
N ILE A 115 0.92 9.79 21.06
CA ILE A 115 0.21 10.60 22.09
C ILE A 115 1.01 11.85 22.48
N ASN A 116 2.34 11.77 22.53
CA ASN A 116 3.24 12.84 22.97
C ASN A 116 3.70 13.76 21.81
N THR A 117 3.24 13.55 20.59
CA THR A 117 3.60 14.38 19.44
C THR A 117 2.53 15.45 19.23
N ASN A 118 2.94 16.63 18.79
CA ASN A 118 2.02 17.72 18.50
C ASN A 118 0.96 17.27 17.47
N LYS A 119 -0.32 17.41 17.83
CA LYS A 119 -1.45 17.00 16.96
C LYS A 119 -1.46 17.72 15.63
N ASN A 120 -0.94 18.93 15.58
CA ASN A 120 -0.85 19.73 14.37
C ASN A 120 0.20 19.17 13.40
N ASP A 121 1.35 18.73 13.93
CA ASP A 121 2.37 18.07 13.11
C ASP A 121 1.85 16.73 12.56
N LEU A 122 1.08 15.98 13.37
CA LEU A 122 0.42 14.74 12.91
C LEU A 122 -0.65 15.02 11.85
N PHE A 123 -1.37 16.13 11.96
CA PHE A 123 -2.31 16.58 10.94
C PHE A 123 -1.58 16.90 9.63
N LEU A 124 -0.52 17.71 9.68
CA LEU A 124 0.29 17.97 8.50
C LEU A 124 0.82 16.68 7.86
N ILE A 125 1.37 15.76 8.65
CA ILE A 125 1.83 14.47 8.12
C ILE A 125 0.69 13.76 7.37
N SER A 126 -0.56 13.80 7.87
CA SER A 126 -1.66 13.11 7.20
C SER A 126 -2.03 13.66 5.83
N LEU A 127 -1.75 14.93 5.57
CA LEU A 127 -2.07 15.60 4.30
C LEU A 127 -1.17 15.14 3.14
N PHE A 128 -0.07 14.41 3.39
CA PHE A 128 0.77 13.88 2.31
C PHE A 128 0.00 12.98 1.35
N VAL A 129 -1.09 12.38 1.83
CA VAL A 129 -1.99 11.54 1.03
C VAL A 129 -2.44 12.24 -0.25
N PHE A 130 -2.70 13.55 -0.17
CA PHE A 130 -3.12 14.36 -1.33
C PHE A 130 -2.01 14.65 -2.34
N LEU A 131 -0.75 14.46 -1.95
CA LEU A 131 0.43 14.63 -2.80
C LEU A 131 0.97 13.28 -3.30
N SER A 132 0.41 12.15 -2.84
CA SER A 132 0.73 10.83 -3.37
C SER A 132 0.22 10.73 -4.81
N PRO A 133 1.10 10.51 -5.81
CA PRO A 133 0.68 10.37 -7.19
C PRO A 133 -0.34 9.26 -7.42
N SER A 134 -0.20 8.14 -6.68
CA SER A 134 -1.17 7.03 -6.76
C SER A 134 -2.54 7.43 -6.24
N ILE A 135 -2.60 8.05 -5.05
CA ILE A 135 -3.89 8.45 -4.47
C ILE A 135 -4.59 9.47 -5.36
N ARG A 136 -3.86 10.44 -5.91
CA ARG A 136 -4.45 11.43 -6.82
C ARG A 136 -5.09 10.74 -8.03
N SER A 137 -4.32 9.91 -8.73
CA SER A 137 -4.84 9.19 -9.91
C SER A 137 -6.00 8.26 -9.57
N LEU A 138 -5.90 7.47 -8.48
CA LEU A 138 -6.95 6.54 -8.05
C LEU A 138 -8.18 7.23 -7.45
N SER A 139 -8.05 8.47 -6.99
CA SER A 139 -9.19 9.29 -6.55
C SER A 139 -10.00 9.80 -7.73
N ILE A 140 -9.33 10.19 -8.83
CA ILE A 140 -9.95 10.72 -10.04
C ILE A 140 -10.57 9.58 -10.87
N TRP A 141 -9.89 8.43 -10.93
CA TRP A 141 -10.31 7.25 -11.68
C TRP A 141 -10.69 6.13 -10.70
N PRO A 142 -11.99 5.83 -10.52
CA PRO A 142 -12.46 4.84 -9.54
C PRO A 142 -11.76 3.50 -9.68
N TYR A 143 -11.12 3.08 -8.59
CA TYR A 143 -10.36 1.84 -8.54
C TYR A 143 -10.48 1.15 -7.18
N THR A 144 -10.48 -0.17 -7.19
CA THR A 144 -10.65 -1.00 -5.99
C THR A 144 -9.63 -0.67 -4.88
N LEU A 145 -8.38 -0.35 -5.27
CA LEU A 145 -7.28 -0.14 -4.31
C LEU A 145 -7.53 1.02 -3.34
N ILE A 146 -8.11 2.15 -3.79
CA ILE A 146 -8.31 3.31 -2.93
C ILE A 146 -9.35 3.03 -1.84
N TRP A 147 -10.44 2.36 -2.18
CA TRP A 147 -11.47 1.96 -1.23
C TRP A 147 -10.98 0.82 -0.32
N GLY A 148 -10.23 -0.14 -0.88
CA GLY A 148 -9.54 -1.17 -0.09
C GLY A 148 -8.59 -0.55 0.94
N LEU A 149 -7.79 0.46 0.56
CA LEU A 149 -6.88 1.17 1.46
C LEU A 149 -7.64 1.93 2.55
N LEU A 150 -8.75 2.60 2.22
CA LEU A 150 -9.57 3.30 3.21
C LEU A 150 -10.07 2.33 4.28
N VAL A 151 -10.68 1.22 3.87
CA VAL A 151 -11.21 0.22 4.80
C VAL A 151 -10.10 -0.49 5.57
N PHE A 152 -8.94 -0.73 4.93
CA PHE A 152 -7.75 -1.23 5.61
C PHE A 152 -7.27 -0.27 6.71
N LEU A 153 -7.26 1.04 6.46
CA LEU A 153 -6.93 2.03 7.48
C LEU A 153 -7.92 2.04 8.65
N ILE A 154 -9.21 1.82 8.41
CA ILE A 154 -10.20 1.66 9.48
C ILE A 154 -9.87 0.39 10.28
N SER A 155 -9.50 -0.70 9.62
CA SER A 155 -9.00 -1.91 10.30
C SER A 155 -7.78 -1.59 11.18
N VAL A 156 -6.78 -0.89 10.65
CA VAL A 156 -5.59 -0.46 11.42
C VAL A 156 -5.96 0.46 12.60
N TYR A 157 -6.94 1.33 12.45
CA TYR A 157 -7.45 2.17 13.54
C TYR A 157 -7.95 1.32 14.71
N TYR A 158 -8.76 0.28 14.45
CA TYR A 158 -9.22 -0.64 15.49
C TYR A 158 -8.09 -1.50 16.04
N TYR A 159 -7.11 -1.88 15.23
CA TYR A 159 -5.90 -2.55 15.71
C TYR A 159 -5.08 -1.67 16.66
N LEU A 160 -4.93 -0.38 16.39
CA LEU A 160 -4.25 0.53 17.31
C LEU A 160 -5.03 0.70 18.61
N LYS A 161 -6.36 0.76 18.55
CA LYS A 161 -7.22 0.71 19.74
C LYS A 161 -7.05 -0.60 20.51
N PHE A 162 -6.98 -1.74 19.81
CA PHE A 162 -6.71 -3.03 20.44
C PHE A 162 -5.39 -3.03 21.24
N ILE A 163 -4.31 -2.47 20.69
CA ILE A 163 -3.04 -2.40 21.39
C ILE A 163 -3.11 -1.51 22.63
N LYS A 164 -3.80 -0.37 22.53
CA LYS A 164 -3.84 0.67 23.59
C LYS A 164 -4.90 0.43 24.66
N SER A 165 -5.90 -0.41 24.40
CA SER A 165 -7.02 -0.62 25.30
C SER A 165 -6.68 -1.51 26.51
N SER A 166 -7.50 -1.39 27.55
CA SER A 166 -7.52 -2.32 28.68
C SER A 166 -7.91 -3.74 28.25
N LYS A 167 -7.61 -4.74 29.07
CA LYS A 167 -7.92 -6.16 28.77
C LYS A 167 -9.38 -6.40 28.41
N LYS A 168 -10.34 -5.69 29.05
CA LYS A 168 -11.78 -5.82 28.81
C LYS A 168 -12.17 -5.47 27.36
N ASN A 169 -11.58 -4.44 26.79
CA ASN A 169 -11.95 -3.94 25.46
C ASN A 169 -11.11 -4.54 24.31
N LYS A 170 -10.00 -5.22 24.61
CA LYS A 170 -9.14 -5.79 23.56
C LYS A 170 -9.88 -6.73 22.63
N PHE A 171 -10.68 -7.64 23.18
CA PHE A 171 -11.43 -8.61 22.37
C PHE A 171 -12.40 -7.92 21.41
N LYS A 172 -13.15 -6.93 21.87
CA LYS A 172 -14.05 -6.12 21.02
C LYS A 172 -13.31 -5.47 19.85
N TYR A 173 -12.16 -4.86 20.10
CA TYR A 173 -11.40 -4.19 19.05
C TYR A 173 -10.72 -5.16 18.09
N SER A 174 -10.35 -6.38 18.52
CA SER A 174 -9.85 -7.40 17.61
C SER A 174 -10.93 -7.89 16.64
N ILE A 175 -12.19 -8.01 17.10
CA ILE A 175 -13.34 -8.34 16.24
C ILE A 175 -13.52 -7.25 15.17
N TYR A 176 -13.57 -5.98 15.55
CA TYR A 176 -13.72 -4.89 14.57
C TYR A 176 -12.55 -4.84 13.59
N ASN A 177 -11.32 -5.03 14.06
CA ASN A 177 -10.17 -5.09 13.16
C ASN A 177 -10.31 -6.23 12.14
N SER A 178 -10.73 -7.44 12.56
CA SER A 178 -10.94 -8.59 11.67
C SER A 178 -12.05 -8.33 10.64
N ILE A 179 -13.18 -7.75 11.06
CA ILE A 179 -14.30 -7.43 10.16
C ILE A 179 -13.86 -6.43 9.09
N PHE A 180 -13.25 -5.30 9.48
CA PHE A 180 -12.81 -4.30 8.52
C PHE A 180 -11.67 -4.79 7.64
N LEU A 181 -10.79 -5.68 8.11
CA LEU A 181 -9.80 -6.32 7.28
C LEU A 181 -10.46 -7.23 6.22
N ALA A 182 -11.47 -8.00 6.60
CA ALA A 182 -12.21 -8.84 5.66
C ALA A 182 -12.90 -7.99 4.59
N ILE A 183 -13.61 -6.92 4.97
CA ILE A 183 -14.24 -5.99 4.02
C ILE A 183 -13.20 -5.39 3.07
N SER A 184 -12.06 -4.94 3.60
CA SER A 184 -10.95 -4.44 2.78
C SER A 184 -10.46 -5.48 1.77
N SER A 185 -10.38 -6.74 2.19
CA SER A 185 -9.96 -7.87 1.35
C SER A 185 -10.99 -8.23 0.29
N TYR A 186 -12.27 -8.05 0.55
CA TYR A 186 -13.34 -8.21 -0.45
C TYR A 186 -13.29 -7.12 -1.53
N ILE A 187 -12.84 -5.91 -1.18
CA ILE A 187 -12.67 -4.81 -2.14
C ILE A 187 -11.36 -4.99 -2.92
N TYR A 188 -10.27 -5.29 -2.22
CA TYR A 188 -8.94 -5.48 -2.80
C TYR A 188 -8.21 -6.64 -2.11
N PRO A 189 -8.17 -7.84 -2.72
CA PRO A 189 -7.75 -9.09 -2.08
C PRO A 189 -6.37 -9.06 -1.45
N SER A 190 -5.44 -8.27 -1.98
CA SER A 190 -4.08 -8.18 -1.44
C SER A 190 -4.02 -7.75 0.02
N PHE A 191 -5.03 -7.03 0.56
CA PHE A 191 -5.04 -6.67 1.97
C PHE A 191 -5.23 -7.86 2.91
N SER A 192 -5.73 -9.00 2.42
CA SER A 192 -5.90 -10.22 3.23
C SER A 192 -4.60 -10.71 3.87
N VAL A 193 -3.45 -10.48 3.25
CA VAL A 193 -2.15 -10.92 3.77
C VAL A 193 -1.82 -10.32 5.15
N PHE A 194 -2.37 -9.15 5.48
CA PHE A 194 -2.16 -8.50 6.78
C PHE A 194 -2.81 -9.24 7.94
N ILE A 195 -3.67 -10.24 7.68
CA ILE A 195 -4.16 -11.15 8.73
C ILE A 195 -3.01 -11.82 9.47
N LEU A 196 -1.90 -12.15 8.79
CA LEU A 196 -0.71 -12.75 9.39
C LEU A 196 -0.16 -11.87 10.51
N TYR A 197 -0.04 -10.56 10.26
CA TYR A 197 0.46 -9.61 11.24
C TYR A 197 -0.51 -9.38 12.40
N PHE A 198 -1.79 -9.21 12.11
CA PHE A 198 -2.79 -8.95 13.14
C PHE A 198 -3.01 -10.19 14.00
N TYR A 199 -3.14 -11.36 13.40
CA TYR A 199 -3.34 -12.62 14.10
C TYR A 199 -2.15 -12.98 15.01
N TYR A 200 -0.92 -12.81 14.54
CA TYR A 200 0.25 -12.93 15.40
C TYR A 200 0.14 -12.05 16.66
N ASN A 201 -0.28 -10.80 16.51
CA ASN A 201 -0.44 -9.90 17.64
C ASN A 201 -1.63 -10.28 18.54
N TYR A 202 -2.70 -10.90 17.99
CA TYR A 202 -3.80 -11.44 18.81
C TYR A 202 -3.31 -12.56 19.71
N ILE A 203 -2.57 -13.53 19.15
CA ILE A 203 -1.99 -14.62 19.95
C ILE A 203 -1.13 -14.08 21.09
N VAL A 204 -0.25 -13.13 20.80
CA VAL A 204 0.69 -12.58 21.79
C VAL A 204 -0.01 -11.74 22.87
N LEU A 205 -1.08 -10.98 22.53
CA LEU A 205 -1.63 -9.96 23.41
C LEU A 205 -2.95 -10.33 24.09
N LEU A 206 -3.75 -11.26 23.56
CA LEU A 206 -5.00 -11.68 24.19
C LEU A 206 -4.76 -12.65 25.34
N LYS A 207 -3.77 -13.55 25.22
CA LYS A 207 -3.39 -14.57 26.22
C LYS A 207 -4.50 -15.59 26.60
N GLU A 208 -5.77 -15.34 26.30
CA GLU A 208 -6.91 -16.20 26.60
C GLU A 208 -7.24 -17.10 25.39
N ARG A 209 -7.04 -18.41 25.53
CA ARG A 209 -7.26 -19.39 24.45
C ARG A 209 -8.68 -19.31 23.86
N LYS A 210 -9.72 -19.19 24.69
CA LYS A 210 -11.12 -19.06 24.23
C LYS A 210 -11.30 -17.89 23.28
N LYS A 211 -10.76 -16.69 23.60
CA LYS A 211 -10.85 -15.50 22.73
C LYS A 211 -10.10 -15.67 21.42
N ILE A 212 -8.95 -16.36 21.44
CA ILE A 212 -8.19 -16.67 20.22
C ILE A 212 -9.01 -17.60 19.33
N VAL A 213 -9.62 -18.67 19.89
CA VAL A 213 -10.49 -19.58 19.15
C VAL A 213 -11.67 -18.84 18.52
N TYR A 214 -12.35 -17.96 19.26
CA TYR A 214 -13.45 -17.16 18.70
C TYR A 214 -13.00 -16.27 17.53
N ILE A 215 -11.84 -15.62 17.63
CA ILE A 215 -11.32 -14.80 16.51
C ILE A 215 -10.94 -15.68 15.32
N THR A 216 -10.38 -16.86 15.56
CA THR A 216 -10.08 -17.82 14.49
C THR A 216 -11.34 -18.23 13.76
N LEU A 217 -12.38 -18.63 14.49
CA LEU A 217 -13.67 -18.99 13.91
C LEU A 217 -14.31 -17.82 13.16
N LEU A 218 -14.26 -16.63 13.72
CA LEU A 218 -14.73 -15.41 13.04
C LEU A 218 -14.00 -15.19 11.71
N ASN A 219 -12.68 -15.29 11.69
CA ASN A 219 -11.91 -15.10 10.46
C ASN A 219 -12.21 -16.21 9.43
N LEU A 220 -12.43 -17.46 9.86
CA LEU A 220 -12.86 -18.54 8.99
C LEU A 220 -14.22 -18.23 8.38
N ILE A 221 -15.21 -17.85 9.19
CA ILE A 221 -16.55 -17.48 8.70
C ILE A 221 -16.47 -16.32 7.72
N LEU A 222 -15.72 -15.27 8.06
CA LEU A 222 -15.51 -14.12 7.18
C LEU A 222 -14.79 -14.48 5.87
N SER A 223 -14.02 -15.56 5.81
CA SER A 223 -13.33 -15.99 4.59
C SER A 223 -14.20 -16.87 3.68
N LEU A 224 -15.27 -17.48 4.20
CA LEU A 224 -16.09 -18.45 3.44
C LEU A 224 -16.60 -17.92 2.08
N PRO A 225 -17.16 -16.71 1.97
CA PRO A 225 -17.61 -16.20 0.67
C PRO A 225 -16.48 -16.07 -0.35
N ALA A 226 -15.29 -15.64 0.08
CA ALA A 226 -14.12 -15.54 -0.81
C ALA A 226 -13.61 -16.93 -1.22
N ILE A 227 -13.58 -17.88 -0.28
CA ILE A 227 -13.20 -19.27 -0.56
C ILE A 227 -14.18 -19.90 -1.57
N TYR A 228 -15.49 -19.75 -1.32
CA TYR A 228 -16.53 -20.20 -2.25
C TYR A 228 -16.31 -19.61 -3.65
N PHE A 229 -16.11 -18.30 -3.75
CA PHE A 229 -15.86 -17.63 -5.02
C PHE A 229 -14.62 -18.18 -5.74
N ILE A 230 -13.51 -18.35 -5.02
CA ILE A 230 -12.25 -18.87 -5.59
C ILE A 230 -12.42 -20.30 -6.10
N ILE A 231 -13.14 -21.15 -5.36
CA ILE A 231 -13.37 -22.55 -5.76
C ILE A 231 -14.28 -22.62 -6.99
N THR A 232 -15.38 -21.86 -7.01
CA THR A 232 -16.35 -21.87 -8.11
C THR A 232 -15.79 -21.25 -9.40
N HIS A 233 -14.89 -20.27 -9.29
CA HIS A 233 -14.27 -19.58 -10.43
C HIS A 233 -12.84 -20.09 -10.74
N LYS A 234 -12.51 -21.33 -10.36
CA LYS A 234 -11.29 -22.10 -10.74
C LYS A 234 -9.97 -21.33 -10.50
N PHE A 235 -9.77 -20.80 -9.28
CA PHE A 235 -8.48 -20.21 -8.88
C PHE A 235 -7.94 -19.13 -9.83
N TYR A 236 -8.80 -18.47 -10.55
CA TYR A 236 -8.46 -17.48 -11.55
C TYR A 236 -7.46 -16.40 -11.06
N PHE A 237 -7.48 -16.06 -9.77
CA PHE A 237 -6.50 -15.18 -9.14
C PHE A 237 -5.05 -15.60 -9.33
N LEU A 238 -4.78 -16.89 -9.46
CA LEU A 238 -3.44 -17.44 -9.67
C LEU A 238 -3.08 -17.50 -11.15
N GLU A 239 -4.09 -17.60 -12.03
CA GLU A 239 -3.91 -17.77 -13.48
C GLU A 239 -4.04 -16.47 -14.25
N ALA A 240 -4.65 -15.43 -13.66
CA ALA A 240 -4.88 -14.17 -14.35
C ALA A 240 -3.57 -13.58 -14.89
N GLU A 241 -3.48 -13.52 -16.19
CA GLU A 241 -2.34 -13.00 -16.91
C GLU A 241 -2.21 -11.50 -16.70
N GLY A 242 -1.15 -11.10 -15.98
CA GLY A 242 -0.60 -9.77 -16.19
C GLY A 242 0.29 -9.84 -17.42
N VAL A 243 0.84 -8.72 -17.82
CA VAL A 243 1.91 -8.65 -18.82
C VAL A 243 3.08 -9.48 -18.32
N SER A 244 3.09 -10.78 -18.59
CA SER A 244 4.12 -11.69 -18.11
C SER A 244 4.58 -12.63 -19.20
N LEU A 245 5.87 -12.80 -19.27
CA LEU A 245 6.59 -13.46 -20.33
C LEU A 245 6.67 -14.98 -20.20
N SER A 246 6.64 -15.53 -18.98
CA SER A 246 6.64 -16.99 -18.77
C SER A 246 6.07 -17.37 -17.41
N LYS A 247 5.53 -18.62 -17.30
CA LYS A 247 5.06 -19.18 -16.01
C LYS A 247 6.17 -19.23 -14.96
N LYS A 248 7.43 -19.44 -15.38
CA LYS A 248 8.60 -19.57 -14.50
C LYS A 248 8.99 -18.23 -13.86
N GLU A 249 8.80 -17.11 -14.56
CA GLU A 249 9.11 -15.76 -14.08
C GLU A 249 8.04 -15.22 -13.13
N ARG A 250 6.78 -15.67 -13.28
CA ARG A 250 5.64 -15.23 -12.44
C ARG A 250 5.86 -15.47 -10.95
N TYR A 251 6.48 -16.58 -10.60
CA TYR A 251 6.59 -17.05 -9.22
C TYR A 251 7.99 -16.89 -8.63
N ASN A 252 8.90 -16.15 -9.29
CA ASN A 252 10.22 -15.93 -8.72
C ASN A 252 10.15 -15.03 -7.47
N PRO A 253 10.24 -15.58 -6.25
CA PRO A 253 10.18 -14.81 -5.02
C PRO A 253 11.37 -13.86 -4.86
N PHE A 254 12.50 -14.17 -5.47
CA PHE A 254 13.72 -13.38 -5.38
C PHE A 254 13.56 -12.05 -6.10
N ASN A 255 12.85 -12.01 -7.24
CA ASN A 255 12.47 -10.77 -7.92
C ASN A 255 11.66 -9.86 -6.99
N LYS A 256 10.66 -10.44 -6.30
CA LYS A 256 9.81 -9.69 -5.37
C LYS A 256 10.58 -9.19 -4.16
N ILE A 257 11.39 -10.05 -3.55
CA ILE A 257 12.20 -9.67 -2.37
C ILE A 257 13.13 -8.52 -2.74
N LEU A 258 13.85 -8.61 -3.85
CA LEU A 258 14.79 -7.58 -4.28
C LEU A 258 14.08 -6.26 -4.58
N LEU A 259 13.10 -6.27 -5.48
CA LEU A 259 12.46 -5.05 -5.94
C LEU A 259 11.60 -4.39 -4.84
N ILE A 260 10.83 -5.16 -4.08
CA ILE A 260 10.01 -4.60 -3.01
C ILE A 260 10.88 -4.03 -1.89
N SER A 261 12.02 -4.66 -1.57
CA SER A 261 12.98 -4.09 -0.61
C SER A 261 13.52 -2.74 -1.06
N THR A 262 13.86 -2.58 -2.35
CA THR A 262 14.31 -1.29 -2.89
C THR A 262 13.19 -0.24 -2.90
N ILE A 263 11.93 -0.65 -3.15
CA ILE A 263 10.75 0.23 -3.06
C ILE A 263 10.51 0.67 -1.62
N ILE A 264 10.57 -0.26 -0.65
CA ILE A 264 10.45 0.09 0.77
C ILE A 264 11.55 1.07 1.17
N PHE A 265 12.79 0.82 0.76
CA PHE A 265 13.91 1.71 1.03
C PHE A 265 13.67 3.11 0.47
N TYR A 266 13.19 3.23 -0.77
CA TYR A 266 12.83 4.51 -1.38
C TYR A 266 11.86 5.34 -0.52
N TYR A 267 10.74 4.74 -0.10
CA TYR A 267 9.74 5.45 0.71
C TYR A 267 10.18 5.75 2.15
N ILE A 268 11.23 5.08 2.62
CA ILE A 268 11.76 5.29 3.97
C ILE A 268 12.87 6.37 4.00
N ILE A 269 13.44 6.75 2.85
CA ILE A 269 14.49 7.78 2.75
C ILE A 269 14.20 9.05 3.57
N PRO A 270 13.00 9.66 3.54
CA PRO A 270 12.74 10.90 4.29
C PRO A 270 12.84 10.73 5.80
N PHE A 271 12.71 9.51 6.30
CA PHE A 271 12.82 9.20 7.73
C PHE A 271 14.26 8.98 8.20
N LEU A 272 15.24 8.85 7.26
CA LEU A 272 16.62 8.53 7.60
C LEU A 272 17.30 9.67 8.35
N ASN A 273 17.91 9.33 9.48
CA ASN A 273 18.87 10.17 10.16
C ASN A 273 20.29 9.67 9.85
N PHE A 274 20.98 10.34 8.92
CA PHE A 274 22.32 9.90 8.49
C PHE A 274 23.33 9.87 9.62
N LYS A 275 23.30 10.82 10.57
CA LYS A 275 24.19 10.80 11.74
C LYS A 275 23.94 9.57 12.62
N TYR A 276 22.66 9.26 12.88
CA TYR A 276 22.27 8.06 13.61
C TYR A 276 22.65 6.79 12.84
N LEU A 277 22.46 6.79 11.54
CA LEU A 277 22.77 5.65 10.68
C LEU A 277 24.26 5.33 10.72
N ILE A 278 25.14 6.28 10.48
CA ILE A 278 26.59 6.11 10.50
C ILE A 278 27.05 5.62 11.88
N LYS A 279 26.64 6.28 12.96
CA LYS A 279 26.99 5.90 14.32
C LYS A 279 26.56 4.46 14.65
N ASN A 280 25.35 4.08 14.30
CA ASN A 280 24.81 2.75 14.62
C ASN A 280 25.21 1.69 13.60
N PHE A 281 25.59 2.05 12.39
CA PHE A 281 26.13 1.12 11.41
C PHE A 281 27.38 0.44 11.95
N PHE A 282 28.40 1.22 12.32
CA PHE A 282 29.65 0.70 12.84
C PHE A 282 29.52 0.04 14.23
N SER A 283 28.55 0.45 15.03
CA SER A 283 28.35 -0.15 16.37
C SER A 283 27.53 -1.43 16.38
N LYS A 284 26.60 -1.60 15.42
CA LYS A 284 25.69 -2.76 15.37
C LYS A 284 26.06 -3.81 14.34
N ILE A 285 26.67 -3.41 13.24
CA ILE A 285 27.04 -4.32 12.17
C ILE A 285 28.45 -4.85 12.44
N SER A 286 28.52 -6.01 13.08
CA SER A 286 29.77 -6.77 13.15
C SER A 286 30.16 -7.30 11.76
N ILE A 287 31.42 -7.58 11.54
CA ILE A 287 31.93 -8.19 10.29
C ILE A 287 31.14 -9.46 9.96
N LYS A 288 30.82 -10.28 10.95
CA LYS A 288 30.02 -11.50 10.77
C LYS A 288 28.63 -11.20 10.17
N ILE A 289 27.94 -10.18 10.70
CA ILE A 289 26.60 -9.78 10.21
C ILE A 289 26.72 -9.20 8.80
N PHE A 290 27.73 -8.38 8.55
CA PHE A 290 27.96 -7.84 7.21
C PHE A 290 28.19 -8.95 6.18
N ILE A 291 28.99 -9.96 6.50
CA ILE A 291 29.23 -11.12 5.63
C ILE A 291 27.91 -11.88 5.37
N ILE A 292 27.10 -12.15 6.40
CA ILE A 292 25.82 -12.85 6.26
C ILE A 292 24.89 -12.07 5.31
N ILE A 293 24.74 -10.76 5.52
CA ILE A 293 23.89 -9.91 4.67
C ILE A 293 24.43 -9.89 3.23
N SER A 294 25.75 -9.81 3.05
CA SER A 294 26.38 -9.81 1.73
C SER A 294 26.16 -11.13 0.99
N ILE A 295 26.36 -12.26 1.65
CA ILE A 295 26.10 -13.59 1.07
C ILE A 295 24.62 -13.73 0.70
N THR A 296 23.71 -13.37 1.62
CA THR A 296 22.26 -13.42 1.37
C THR A 296 21.89 -12.54 0.17
N SER A 297 22.44 -11.32 0.09
CA SER A 297 22.16 -10.44 -1.03
C SER A 297 22.71 -10.97 -2.35
N LEU A 298 23.92 -11.52 -2.38
CA LEU A 298 24.51 -12.14 -3.57
C LEU A 298 23.68 -13.34 -4.03
N THR A 299 23.21 -14.19 -3.12
CA THR A 299 22.32 -15.30 -3.46
C THR A 299 21.01 -14.81 -4.10
N ILE A 300 20.40 -13.77 -3.54
CA ILE A 300 19.16 -13.20 -4.13
C ILE A 300 19.43 -12.57 -5.49
N ILE A 301 20.54 -11.87 -5.64
CA ILE A 301 20.97 -11.25 -6.92
C ILE A 301 21.24 -12.31 -7.98
N SER A 302 21.89 -13.42 -7.64
CA SER A 302 22.20 -14.50 -8.60
C SER A 302 20.93 -15.21 -9.12
N LEU A 303 19.85 -15.18 -8.34
CA LEU A 303 18.55 -15.76 -8.70
C LEU A 303 17.57 -14.73 -9.27
N PHE A 304 17.99 -13.46 -9.38
CA PHE A 304 17.19 -12.39 -9.93
C PHE A 304 17.17 -12.44 -11.46
N ASN A 305 15.99 -12.54 -12.03
CA ASN A 305 15.78 -12.64 -13.48
C ASN A 305 14.60 -11.76 -13.95
N TYR A 306 14.34 -10.65 -13.23
CA TYR A 306 13.26 -9.75 -13.61
C TYR A 306 13.60 -9.02 -14.90
N SER A 307 12.77 -9.26 -15.89
CA SER A 307 12.80 -8.55 -17.17
C SER A 307 11.46 -7.86 -17.37
N THR A 308 11.46 -6.65 -17.88
CA THR A 308 10.25 -5.94 -18.26
C THR A 308 10.31 -5.54 -19.72
N ILE A 309 9.27 -5.89 -20.47
CA ILE A 309 9.04 -5.31 -21.79
C ILE A 309 8.69 -3.84 -21.55
N ASN A 310 9.34 -2.93 -22.24
CA ASN A 310 9.08 -1.50 -22.20
C ASN A 310 9.17 -0.85 -20.81
N TYR A 311 10.03 -1.35 -19.91
CA TYR A 311 10.30 -0.75 -18.59
C TYR A 311 9.08 -0.59 -17.68
N PHE A 312 8.03 -1.38 -17.87
CA PHE A 312 6.87 -1.38 -16.98
C PHE A 312 7.21 -2.03 -15.62
N GLY A 313 6.92 -1.31 -14.52
CA GLY A 313 7.17 -1.83 -13.17
C GLY A 313 8.62 -1.73 -12.69
N GLY A 314 9.01 -2.61 -11.75
CA GLY A 314 10.36 -2.70 -11.18
C GLY A 314 10.72 -1.65 -10.11
N GLY A 315 9.95 -0.59 -9.98
CA GLY A 315 10.23 0.47 -9.00
C GLY A 315 11.21 1.54 -9.48
N PHE A 316 11.37 2.59 -8.64
CA PHE A 316 12.17 3.76 -8.98
C PHE A 316 13.64 3.43 -9.29
N PHE A 317 14.31 2.70 -8.38
CA PHE A 317 15.73 2.39 -8.54
C PHE A 317 16.01 1.42 -9.68
N PHE A 318 15.10 0.49 -9.95
CA PHE A 318 15.20 -0.40 -11.10
C PHE A 318 15.13 0.40 -12.41
N LYS A 319 14.14 1.28 -12.54
CA LYS A 319 14.04 2.16 -13.72
C LYS A 319 15.26 3.06 -13.86
N LEU A 320 15.70 3.69 -12.77
CA LEU A 320 16.88 4.55 -12.77
C LEU A 320 18.14 3.81 -13.22
N SER A 321 18.31 2.55 -12.76
CA SER A 321 19.41 1.67 -13.15
C SER A 321 19.42 1.41 -14.66
N HIS A 322 18.25 1.09 -15.22
CA HIS A 322 18.12 0.83 -16.65
C HIS A 322 18.27 2.07 -17.53
N TYR A 323 17.71 3.22 -17.12
CA TYR A 323 17.80 4.45 -17.91
C TYR A 323 19.22 5.04 -17.92
N ILE A 324 19.92 5.04 -16.76
CA ILE A 324 21.23 5.69 -16.63
C ILE A 324 22.36 4.72 -16.94
N ILE A 325 22.33 3.51 -16.35
CA ILE A 325 23.47 2.56 -16.38
C ILE A 325 23.25 1.45 -17.41
N LYS A 326 22.01 1.31 -17.92
CA LYS A 326 21.60 0.27 -18.89
C LYS A 326 21.80 -1.18 -18.40
N ASN A 327 21.90 -1.35 -17.08
CA ASN A 327 21.99 -2.66 -16.41
C ASN A 327 21.40 -2.61 -15.00
N ASN A 328 21.47 -3.71 -14.23
CA ASN A 328 20.86 -3.81 -12.89
C ASN A 328 21.80 -3.40 -11.75
N SER A 329 23.01 -2.93 -11.99
CA SER A 329 24.03 -2.73 -10.94
C SER A 329 23.59 -1.77 -9.85
N LEU A 330 22.97 -0.64 -10.19
CA LEU A 330 22.44 0.31 -9.20
C LEU A 330 21.34 -0.34 -8.34
N THR A 331 20.48 -1.13 -8.95
CA THR A 331 19.43 -1.85 -8.22
C THR A 331 20.03 -2.82 -7.21
N TYR A 332 21.09 -3.51 -7.55
CA TYR A 332 21.79 -4.45 -6.67
C TYR A 332 22.46 -3.74 -5.48
N ILE A 333 23.13 -2.61 -5.75
CA ILE A 333 23.74 -1.78 -4.71
C ILE A 333 22.66 -1.27 -3.74
N VAL A 334 21.57 -0.74 -4.28
CA VAL A 334 20.46 -0.23 -3.44
C VAL A 334 19.80 -1.36 -2.65
N PHE A 335 19.71 -2.56 -3.20
CA PHE A 335 19.19 -3.73 -2.48
C PHE A 335 20.08 -4.07 -1.29
N LEU A 336 21.40 -4.18 -1.48
CA LEU A 336 22.33 -4.41 -0.38
C LEU A 336 22.21 -3.33 0.71
N MET A 337 22.17 -2.05 0.28
CA MET A 337 21.98 -0.92 1.19
C MET A 337 20.66 -1.02 1.95
N SER A 338 19.57 -1.47 1.31
CA SER A 338 18.28 -1.65 1.95
C SER A 338 18.32 -2.71 3.05
N LEU A 339 19.00 -3.85 2.84
CA LEU A 339 19.14 -4.90 3.85
C LEU A 339 19.96 -4.44 5.05
N LEU A 340 21.08 -3.74 4.81
CA LEU A 340 21.92 -3.15 5.88
C LEU A 340 21.12 -2.15 6.71
N PHE A 341 20.30 -1.33 6.04
CA PHE A 341 19.40 -0.39 6.67
C PHE A 341 18.31 -1.11 7.50
N PHE A 342 17.66 -2.13 6.96
CA PHE A 342 16.65 -2.90 7.67
C PHE A 342 17.22 -3.52 8.94
N TYR A 343 18.47 -4.01 8.89
CA TYR A 343 19.16 -4.51 10.08
C TYR A 343 19.40 -3.40 11.11
N THR A 344 19.97 -2.26 10.70
CA THR A 344 20.31 -1.13 11.59
C THR A 344 19.10 -0.59 12.35
N TYR A 345 17.94 -0.51 11.69
CA TYR A 345 16.70 -0.02 12.28
C TYR A 345 15.78 -1.11 12.85
N ASN A 346 16.28 -2.33 13.03
CA ASN A 346 15.57 -3.46 13.63
C ASN A 346 14.32 -3.92 12.85
N PHE A 347 14.34 -3.83 11.52
CA PHE A 347 13.26 -4.35 10.70
C PHE A 347 13.19 -5.88 10.70
N PHE A 348 14.28 -6.59 11.01
CA PHE A 348 14.31 -8.05 11.14
C PHE A 348 13.79 -8.57 12.49
N LYS A 349 13.33 -7.70 13.41
CA LYS A 349 12.55 -8.18 14.56
C LYS A 349 11.25 -8.82 14.07
N ILE A 350 10.84 -9.93 14.67
CA ILE A 350 9.74 -10.78 14.21
C ILE A 350 8.48 -10.00 13.80
N LYS A 351 8.06 -8.99 14.56
CA LYS A 351 6.88 -8.18 14.24
C LYS A 351 7.04 -7.37 12.93
N ASN A 352 8.20 -6.81 12.70
CA ASN A 352 8.49 -6.06 11.50
C ASN A 352 8.77 -6.99 10.31
N LEU A 353 9.40 -8.15 10.58
CA LEU A 353 9.63 -9.18 9.57
C LEU A 353 8.31 -9.68 8.98
N ILE A 354 7.30 -9.93 9.82
CA ILE A 354 5.95 -10.30 9.34
C ILE A 354 5.38 -9.20 8.43
N ILE A 355 5.59 -7.91 8.76
CA ILE A 355 5.15 -6.81 7.89
C ILE A 355 5.90 -6.81 6.55
N LEU A 356 7.21 -7.05 6.55
CA LEU A 356 7.99 -7.18 5.30
C LEU A 356 7.47 -8.34 4.45
N ILE A 357 7.19 -9.48 5.07
CA ILE A 357 6.57 -10.63 4.38
C ILE A 357 5.20 -10.25 3.83
N CYS A 358 4.34 -9.56 4.59
CA CYS A 358 3.06 -9.07 4.11
C CYS A 358 3.22 -8.14 2.91
N LEU A 359 4.20 -7.23 2.90
CA LEU A 359 4.45 -6.34 1.78
C LEU A 359 4.95 -7.08 0.53
N ILE A 360 5.75 -8.14 0.69
CA ILE A 360 6.20 -8.99 -0.41
C ILE A 360 5.02 -9.78 -1.00
N LEU A 361 4.16 -10.32 -0.14
CA LEU A 361 2.97 -11.08 -0.55
C LEU A 361 1.84 -10.19 -1.07
N PHE A 362 1.83 -8.90 -0.74
CA PHE A 362 0.81 -7.94 -1.16
C PHE A 362 0.70 -7.81 -2.67
N ASN A 363 1.83 -7.92 -3.39
CA ASN A 363 1.83 -7.96 -4.84
C ASN A 363 1.85 -9.42 -5.34
N THR A 364 0.72 -9.93 -5.77
CA THR A 364 0.59 -11.28 -6.35
C THR A 364 1.03 -11.33 -7.81
N GLN A 365 1.17 -10.18 -8.47
CA GLN A 365 1.53 -10.09 -9.89
C GLN A 365 3.04 -10.24 -10.11
N PHE A 366 3.42 -10.60 -11.34
CA PHE A 366 4.80 -10.53 -11.80
C PHE A 366 5.28 -9.07 -11.81
N THR A 367 4.54 -8.20 -12.46
CA THR A 367 4.89 -6.79 -12.57
C THR A 367 4.69 -6.05 -11.26
N ILE A 368 5.73 -5.39 -10.77
CA ILE A 368 5.75 -4.69 -9.48
C ILE A 368 5.62 -3.19 -9.74
N TYR A 369 4.41 -2.66 -9.59
CA TYR A 369 4.14 -1.23 -9.78
C TYR A 369 4.23 -0.43 -8.48
N HIS A 370 4.77 0.78 -8.55
CA HIS A 370 4.76 1.73 -7.43
C HIS A 370 3.37 2.02 -6.89
N LYS A 371 2.34 2.07 -7.76
CA LYS A 371 0.96 2.40 -7.36
C LYS A 371 0.40 1.48 -6.28
N TYR A 372 0.88 0.24 -6.16
CA TYR A 372 0.42 -0.68 -5.11
C TYR A 372 1.05 -0.39 -3.75
N PHE A 373 2.19 0.28 -3.72
CA PHE A 373 2.96 0.57 -2.52
C PHE A 373 2.88 2.03 -2.08
N ASP A 374 2.47 2.93 -2.96
CA ASP A 374 2.24 4.34 -2.68
C ASP A 374 0.74 4.57 -2.34
N PRO A 375 0.39 5.13 -1.21
CA PRO A 375 1.20 5.56 -0.06
C PRO A 375 1.32 4.48 1.04
N LEU A 376 0.95 3.23 0.75
CA LEU A 376 0.81 2.13 1.73
C LEU A 376 2.07 1.97 2.60
N ILE A 377 3.28 2.00 2.01
CA ILE A 377 4.53 1.83 2.76
C ILE A 377 4.72 2.95 3.78
N ILE A 378 4.46 4.20 3.42
CA ILE A 378 4.58 5.34 4.35
C ILE A 378 3.57 5.18 5.49
N ILE A 379 2.33 4.83 5.18
CA ILE A 379 1.28 4.56 6.17
C ILE A 379 1.69 3.44 7.13
N ILE A 380 2.17 2.32 6.59
CA ILE A 380 2.64 1.18 7.39
C ILE A 380 3.85 1.56 8.24
N ALA A 381 4.80 2.32 7.69
CA ALA A 381 5.96 2.81 8.44
C ALA A 381 5.52 3.63 9.65
N PHE A 382 4.57 4.54 9.48
CA PHE A 382 4.03 5.30 10.60
C PHE A 382 3.22 4.46 11.58
N LEU A 383 2.37 3.53 11.11
CA LEU A 383 1.35 2.91 11.96
C LEU A 383 1.74 1.53 12.51
N LEU A 384 2.41 0.69 11.73
CA LEU A 384 2.63 -0.72 12.09
C LEU A 384 4.07 -1.03 12.46
N ILE A 385 5.06 -0.46 11.77
CA ILE A 385 6.47 -0.72 12.02
C ILE A 385 6.88 -0.22 13.41
N LYS A 386 7.58 -1.08 14.15
CA LYS A 386 8.15 -0.79 15.47
C LYS A 386 9.66 -0.70 15.35
N SER A 387 10.17 0.49 15.04
CA SER A 387 11.60 0.76 14.91
C SER A 387 11.96 2.11 15.52
N ASN A 388 13.26 2.35 15.74
CA ASN A 388 13.76 3.64 16.18
C ASN A 388 13.68 4.72 15.06
N LEU A 389 13.30 4.32 13.85
CA LEU A 389 13.24 5.19 12.68
C LEU A 389 12.37 6.43 12.93
N LEU A 390 11.13 6.22 13.38
CA LEU A 390 10.20 7.32 13.62
C LEU A 390 10.56 8.14 14.86
N THR A 391 11.11 7.51 15.89
CA THR A 391 11.61 8.24 17.07
C THR A 391 12.71 9.20 16.67
N GLU A 392 13.64 8.75 15.84
CA GLU A 392 14.71 9.59 15.31
C GLU A 392 14.20 10.63 14.31
N PHE A 393 13.15 10.31 13.54
CA PHE A 393 12.50 11.26 12.63
C PHE A 393 11.89 12.44 13.39
N PHE A 394 11.08 12.20 14.42
CA PHE A 394 10.43 13.26 15.20
C PHE A 394 11.39 14.12 16.03
N LYS A 395 12.58 13.63 16.35
CA LYS A 395 13.61 14.41 17.06
C LYS A 395 14.30 15.47 16.18
N ARG A 396 14.15 15.39 14.85
CA ARG A 396 14.87 16.31 13.95
C ARG A 396 14.20 17.66 13.89
N LYS A 397 15.03 18.69 13.89
CA LYS A 397 14.57 20.03 13.52
C LYS A 397 14.09 20.02 12.06
N ASN A 398 12.93 20.62 11.81
CA ASN A 398 12.34 20.74 10.47
C ASN A 398 12.00 19.39 9.78
N PHE A 399 11.66 18.35 10.55
CA PHE A 399 11.34 17.03 9.99
C PHE A 399 10.16 17.07 9.00
N ILE A 400 9.16 17.90 9.23
CA ILE A 400 8.02 18.10 8.31
C ILE A 400 8.47 18.65 6.97
N ILE A 401 9.35 19.66 6.97
CA ILE A 401 9.85 20.27 5.72
C ILE A 401 10.61 19.23 4.88
N LYS A 402 11.48 18.44 5.51
CA LYS A 402 12.22 17.38 4.82
C LYS A 402 11.31 16.28 4.28
N PHE A 403 10.27 15.92 5.03
CA PHE A 403 9.27 14.97 4.59
C PHE A 403 8.50 15.47 3.37
N TYR A 404 8.02 16.72 3.42
CA TYR A 404 7.31 17.32 2.30
C TYR A 404 8.20 17.57 1.10
N PHE A 405 9.45 17.95 1.30
CA PHE A 405 10.42 18.07 0.21
C PHE A 405 10.53 16.75 -0.58
N PHE A 406 10.64 15.63 0.11
CA PHE A 406 10.65 14.30 -0.55
C PHE A 406 9.33 14.02 -1.29
N ILE A 407 8.18 14.24 -0.66
CA ILE A 407 6.87 13.96 -1.25
C ILE A 407 6.62 14.83 -2.47
N ILE A 408 6.94 16.13 -2.40
CA ILE A 408 6.81 17.06 -3.54
C ILE A 408 7.76 16.67 -4.66
N SER A 409 9.02 16.32 -4.35
CA SER A 409 9.97 15.84 -5.37
C SER A 409 9.46 14.57 -6.05
N TYR A 410 8.90 13.63 -5.28
CA TYR A 410 8.30 12.42 -5.84
C TYR A 410 7.10 12.73 -6.76
N TYR A 411 6.23 13.64 -6.34
CA TYR A 411 5.10 14.10 -7.14
C TYR A 411 5.57 14.76 -8.46
N LEU A 412 6.57 15.65 -8.39
CA LEU A 412 7.12 16.31 -9.57
C LEU A 412 7.80 15.30 -10.53
N ILE A 413 8.54 14.32 -10.01
CA ILE A 413 9.15 13.26 -10.82
C ILE A 413 8.05 12.45 -11.52
N ALA A 414 6.95 12.14 -10.85
CA ALA A 414 5.83 11.42 -11.46
C ALA A 414 5.16 12.25 -12.58
N LEU A 415 5.00 13.56 -12.40
CA LEU A 415 4.50 14.49 -13.43
C LEU A 415 5.41 14.54 -14.66
N ILE A 416 6.71 14.70 -14.43
CA ILE A 416 7.71 14.79 -15.49
C ILE A 416 7.78 13.46 -16.25
N SER A 417 7.86 12.33 -15.55
CA SER A 417 7.97 11.01 -16.16
C SER A 417 6.82 10.72 -17.11
N LYS A 418 5.60 11.15 -16.79
CA LYS A 418 4.46 10.98 -17.69
C LYS A 418 4.60 11.78 -18.98
N ARG A 419 5.05 13.03 -18.89
CA ARG A 419 5.18 13.90 -20.06
C ARG A 419 6.30 13.47 -21.03
N PHE A 420 7.41 12.95 -20.49
CA PHE A 420 8.60 12.66 -21.29
C PHE A 420 8.81 11.18 -21.64
N ILE A 421 8.25 10.26 -20.88
CA ILE A 421 8.51 8.82 -21.07
C ILE A 421 7.38 8.12 -21.82
N TYR A 422 6.14 8.62 -21.70
CA TYR A 422 4.97 8.02 -22.38
C TYR A 422 4.58 8.71 -23.69
N THR A 423 5.33 9.73 -24.11
CA THR A 423 5.16 10.41 -25.40
C THR A 423 6.21 9.96 -26.43
N ILE A 424 7.12 9.07 -26.05
CA ILE A 424 8.06 8.35 -26.90
C ILE A 424 7.62 6.88 -26.97
#